data_6ca6634876e49ed0dac32f0dff7d9eb9
#
_entry.id   6ca6634876e49ed0dac32f0dff7d9eb9
#
_cell.length_a   1.000
_cell.length_b   1.000
_cell.length_c   1.000
_cell.angle_alpha   90.00
_cell.angle_beta   90.00
_cell.angle_gamma   90.00
#
_symmetry.space_group_name_H-M   'P 1'
#
loop_
_entity.id
_entity.type
_entity.pdbx_description
1 polymer ?
#
loop_
_entity_poly.entity_id
_entity_poly.type
_entity_poly.pdbx_seq_one_letter_code
_entity_poly.pdbx_strand_id
1 'polypeptide(L)'
;MKLLASLIFFTRLPFWKIADVPPVYFKRVVDYWPFVGWLTGGIMAGTLWITAEFLPVQIAVLMALAARLLATGALHEDGLVDFCDGFGGGTSRDKILSIMKDSHIGTYGVLGLLFYYGLMWNILTTLSVPLACAAILSGDAWSKFCAAQIINTLPYARKEEESKAKVIYDRMSPGVLLSAFMAGALPMLLLLDKGYWWAAIAPAMMFILLMSLMRRRLQGYTGDCCGATFLLCEFSFYLTINLIYTNLW
;
A
#
# COMPACT_ATOMS: atom_id res chain seq x y z
N MET A 1 -18.96 -8.91 8.00
CA MET A 1 -19.30 -8.07 6.82
C MET A 1 -18.23 -7.02 6.50
N LYS A 2 -17.74 -6.18 7.44
CA LYS A 2 -16.77 -5.11 7.16
C LYS A 2 -15.44 -5.64 6.60
N LEU A 3 -14.84 -6.68 7.23
CA LEU A 3 -13.62 -7.31 6.71
C LEU A 3 -13.85 -7.93 5.32
N LEU A 4 -14.99 -8.56 5.09
CA LEU A 4 -15.34 -9.12 3.78
C LEU A 4 -15.44 -8.02 2.71
N ALA A 5 -16.04 -6.86 3.04
CA ALA A 5 -16.06 -5.69 2.16
C ALA A 5 -14.64 -5.23 1.79
N SER A 6 -13.73 -5.22 2.78
CA SER A 6 -12.32 -4.85 2.55
C SER A 6 -11.61 -5.83 1.64
N LEU A 7 -11.79 -7.14 1.85
CA LEU A 7 -11.23 -8.18 0.98
C LEU A 7 -11.76 -8.08 -0.45
N ILE A 8 -13.06 -7.86 -0.63
CA ILE A 8 -13.69 -7.66 -1.95
C ILE A 8 -13.13 -6.40 -2.63
N PHE A 9 -12.96 -5.31 -1.87
CA PHE A 9 -12.54 -4.02 -2.42
C PHE A 9 -11.05 -4.00 -2.83
N PHE A 10 -10.19 -4.55 -1.97
CA PHE A 10 -8.73 -4.45 -2.15
C PHE A 10 -8.12 -5.65 -2.88
N THR A 11 -8.91 -6.68 -3.23
CA THR A 11 -8.41 -7.84 -3.96
C THR A 11 -9.31 -8.24 -5.13
N ARG A 12 -8.77 -8.98 -6.07
CA ARG A 12 -9.51 -9.65 -7.16
C ARG A 12 -9.88 -11.09 -6.83
N LEU A 13 -9.61 -11.52 -5.60
CA LEU A 13 -9.97 -12.86 -5.14
C LEU A 13 -11.50 -12.97 -4.97
N PRO A 14 -12.11 -14.12 -5.24
CA PRO A 14 -13.55 -14.26 -5.39
C PRO A 14 -14.34 -14.23 -4.07
N PHE A 15 -13.98 -13.32 -3.17
CA PHE A 15 -14.64 -13.12 -1.88
C PHE A 15 -16.12 -12.69 -2.00
N TRP A 16 -16.50 -12.08 -3.13
CA TRP A 16 -17.91 -11.76 -3.43
C TRP A 16 -18.81 -13.00 -3.55
N LYS A 17 -18.24 -14.21 -3.72
CA LYS A 17 -19.00 -15.48 -3.74
C LYS A 17 -19.36 -15.97 -2.34
N ILE A 18 -18.78 -15.41 -1.27
CA ILE A 18 -19.03 -15.85 0.11
C ILE A 18 -20.37 -15.31 0.62
N ALA A 19 -20.65 -14.03 0.40
CA ALA A 19 -21.92 -13.40 0.79
C ALA A 19 -22.10 -12.06 0.05
N ASP A 20 -23.34 -11.66 -0.12
CA ASP A 20 -23.69 -10.31 -0.56
C ASP A 20 -23.37 -9.31 0.55
N VAL A 21 -22.56 -8.31 0.22
CA VAL A 21 -22.14 -7.27 1.16
C VAL A 21 -22.90 -5.97 0.88
N PRO A 22 -23.75 -5.49 1.80
CA PRO A 22 -24.46 -4.24 1.64
C PRO A 22 -23.51 -3.05 1.39
N PRO A 23 -23.88 -2.09 0.48
CA PRO A 23 -23.03 -0.97 0.08
C PRO A 23 -22.51 -0.12 1.25
N VAL A 24 -23.26 -0.02 2.35
CA VAL A 24 -22.87 0.74 3.54
C VAL A 24 -21.54 0.29 4.14
N TYR A 25 -21.16 -0.99 4.01
CA TYR A 25 -19.91 -1.52 4.54
C TYR A 25 -18.69 -1.07 3.75
N PHE A 26 -18.86 -0.65 2.48
CA PHE A 26 -17.75 -0.15 1.66
C PHE A 26 -17.23 1.22 2.12
N LYS A 27 -17.99 1.99 2.90
CA LYS A 27 -17.50 3.22 3.57
C LYS A 27 -16.47 2.91 4.67
N ARG A 28 -16.32 1.65 5.06
CA ARG A 28 -15.48 1.16 6.17
C ARG A 28 -14.37 0.21 5.72
N VAL A 29 -14.09 0.11 4.42
CA VAL A 29 -13.07 -0.84 3.92
C VAL A 29 -11.66 -0.50 4.39
N VAL A 30 -11.34 0.78 4.57
CA VAL A 30 -10.03 1.23 5.04
C VAL A 30 -9.78 0.85 6.51
N ASP A 31 -10.82 0.68 7.31
CA ASP A 31 -10.74 0.23 8.72
C ASP A 31 -10.00 -1.11 8.85
N TYR A 32 -10.16 -1.99 7.86
CA TYR A 32 -9.61 -3.35 7.86
C TYR A 32 -8.47 -3.56 6.86
N TRP A 33 -7.95 -2.48 6.29
CA TRP A 33 -6.90 -2.55 5.29
C TRP A 33 -5.61 -3.22 5.79
N PRO A 34 -5.13 -3.01 7.05
CA PRO A 34 -3.99 -3.77 7.59
C PRO A 34 -4.23 -5.28 7.65
N PHE A 35 -5.47 -5.74 7.89
CA PHE A 35 -5.81 -7.17 7.85
C PHE A 35 -5.74 -7.73 6.43
N VAL A 36 -6.14 -6.94 5.42
CA VAL A 36 -5.94 -7.32 4.00
C VAL A 36 -4.44 -7.46 3.70
N GLY A 37 -3.59 -6.67 4.37
CA GLY A 37 -2.14 -6.77 4.29
C GLY A 37 -1.59 -8.14 4.67
N TRP A 38 -2.19 -8.84 5.62
CA TRP A 38 -1.80 -10.21 5.96
C TRP A 38 -2.03 -11.17 4.78
N LEU A 39 -3.12 -10.98 4.05
CA LEU A 39 -3.41 -11.81 2.89
C LEU A 39 -2.50 -11.44 1.71
N THR A 40 -2.40 -10.16 1.35
CA THR A 40 -1.62 -9.72 0.18
C THR A 40 -0.12 -9.88 0.40
N GLY A 41 0.38 -9.53 1.59
CA GLY A 41 1.75 -9.81 2.01
C GLY A 41 2.03 -11.32 2.14
N GLY A 42 1.06 -12.09 2.66
CA GLY A 42 1.15 -13.56 2.74
C GLY A 42 1.24 -14.22 1.37
N ILE A 43 0.46 -13.77 0.38
CA ILE A 43 0.55 -14.25 -1.01
C ILE A 43 1.94 -13.93 -1.58
N MET A 44 2.42 -12.71 -1.41
CA MET A 44 3.73 -12.29 -1.91
C MET A 44 4.86 -13.06 -1.23
N ALA A 45 4.89 -13.13 0.10
CA ALA A 45 5.91 -13.83 0.87
C ALA A 45 5.87 -15.35 0.61
N GLY A 46 4.68 -15.96 0.56
CA GLY A 46 4.51 -17.38 0.26
C GLY A 46 4.97 -17.73 -1.15
N THR A 47 4.68 -16.88 -2.14
CA THR A 47 5.19 -17.06 -3.50
C THR A 47 6.70 -16.99 -3.53
N LEU A 48 7.30 -15.97 -2.87
CA LEU A 48 8.76 -15.86 -2.77
C LEU A 48 9.37 -17.12 -2.13
N TRP A 49 8.83 -17.55 -0.99
CA TRP A 49 9.33 -18.69 -0.25
C TRP A 49 9.33 -19.96 -1.11
N ILE A 50 8.19 -20.27 -1.75
CA ILE A 50 8.04 -21.49 -2.57
C ILE A 50 8.92 -21.41 -3.83
N THR A 51 8.91 -20.28 -4.54
CA THR A 51 9.63 -20.20 -5.83
C THR A 51 11.14 -20.11 -5.66
N ALA A 52 11.63 -19.58 -4.54
CA ALA A 52 13.07 -19.52 -4.24
C ALA A 52 13.72 -20.90 -4.01
N GLU A 53 12.92 -21.95 -3.74
CA GLU A 53 13.42 -23.33 -3.67
C GLU A 53 13.83 -23.90 -5.03
N PHE A 54 13.27 -23.35 -6.12
CA PHE A 54 13.42 -23.90 -7.48
C PHE A 54 14.04 -22.93 -8.48
N LEU A 55 14.01 -21.63 -8.17
CA LEU A 55 14.42 -20.55 -9.07
C LEU A 55 15.46 -19.64 -8.41
N PRO A 56 16.32 -18.99 -9.22
CA PRO A 56 17.15 -17.90 -8.74
C PRO A 56 16.31 -16.83 -8.02
N VAL A 57 16.82 -16.27 -6.93
CA VAL A 57 16.10 -15.30 -6.09
C VAL A 57 15.57 -14.10 -6.87
N GLN A 58 16.28 -13.67 -7.91
CA GLN A 58 15.86 -12.58 -8.79
C GLN A 58 14.54 -12.88 -9.50
N ILE A 59 14.36 -14.12 -9.96
CA ILE A 59 13.12 -14.58 -10.61
C ILE A 59 12.05 -14.79 -9.55
N ALA A 60 12.39 -15.39 -8.41
CA ALA A 60 11.45 -15.63 -7.32
C ALA A 60 10.81 -14.32 -6.79
N VAL A 61 11.60 -13.25 -6.65
CA VAL A 61 11.11 -11.92 -6.26
C VAL A 61 10.16 -11.35 -7.33
N LEU A 62 10.49 -11.47 -8.62
CA LEU A 62 9.58 -11.03 -9.69
C LEU A 62 8.25 -11.79 -9.67
N MET A 63 8.29 -13.10 -9.45
CA MET A 63 7.09 -13.93 -9.29
C MET A 63 6.25 -13.50 -8.10
N ALA A 64 6.89 -13.17 -6.97
CA ALA A 64 6.22 -12.70 -5.76
C ALA A 64 5.53 -11.34 -5.97
N LEU A 65 6.22 -10.38 -6.60
CA LEU A 65 5.67 -9.08 -6.98
C LEU A 65 4.47 -9.25 -7.94
N ALA A 66 4.60 -10.10 -8.96
CA ALA A 66 3.52 -10.40 -9.90
C ALA A 66 2.31 -11.06 -9.21
N ALA A 67 2.54 -12.00 -8.28
CA ALA A 67 1.46 -12.67 -7.55
C ALA A 67 0.63 -11.67 -6.72
N ARG A 68 1.28 -10.73 -6.02
CA ARG A 68 0.57 -9.66 -5.31
C ARG A 68 -0.17 -8.74 -6.27
N LEU A 69 0.47 -8.31 -7.36
CA LEU A 69 -0.14 -7.47 -8.39
C LEU A 69 -1.43 -8.10 -8.94
N LEU A 70 -1.39 -9.39 -9.26
CA LEU A 70 -2.57 -10.13 -9.72
C LEU A 70 -3.65 -10.26 -8.64
N ALA A 71 -3.24 -10.52 -7.39
CA ALA A 71 -4.17 -10.64 -6.26
C ALA A 71 -4.91 -9.33 -5.97
N THR A 72 -4.25 -8.17 -6.12
CA THR A 72 -4.85 -6.84 -5.89
C THR A 72 -5.46 -6.24 -7.15
N GLY A 73 -5.14 -6.78 -8.34
CA GLY A 73 -5.58 -6.27 -9.62
C GLY A 73 -5.02 -4.88 -9.94
N ALA A 74 -3.78 -4.62 -9.54
CA ALA A 74 -3.06 -3.35 -9.75
C ALA A 74 -3.75 -2.10 -9.16
N LEU A 75 -4.66 -2.28 -8.19
CA LEU A 75 -5.45 -1.18 -7.61
C LEU A 75 -4.58 -0.07 -7.01
N HIS A 76 -3.50 -0.45 -6.33
CA HIS A 76 -2.62 0.51 -5.67
C HIS A 76 -1.63 1.13 -6.65
N GLU A 77 -1.19 0.36 -7.62
CA GLU A 77 -0.29 0.76 -8.69
C GLU A 77 -0.94 1.78 -9.63
N ASP A 78 -2.21 1.58 -9.97
CA ASP A 78 -3.04 2.58 -10.68
C ASP A 78 -3.07 3.91 -9.91
N GLY A 79 -3.30 3.83 -8.60
CA GLY A 79 -3.24 5.01 -7.74
C GLY A 79 -1.87 5.70 -7.70
N LEU A 80 -0.77 4.92 -7.73
CA LEU A 80 0.58 5.49 -7.79
C LEU A 80 0.83 6.21 -9.12
N VAL A 81 0.40 5.63 -10.23
CA VAL A 81 0.49 6.26 -11.57
C VAL A 81 -0.24 7.58 -11.58
N ASP A 82 -1.51 7.59 -11.20
CA ASP A 82 -2.35 8.78 -11.18
C ASP A 82 -1.78 9.86 -10.24
N PHE A 83 -1.24 9.44 -9.09
CA PHE A 83 -0.57 10.34 -8.16
C PHE A 83 0.68 10.97 -8.77
N CYS A 84 1.55 10.17 -9.39
CA CYS A 84 2.77 10.66 -10.02
C CYS A 84 2.45 11.62 -11.17
N ASP A 85 1.50 11.28 -12.04
CA ASP A 85 1.09 12.14 -13.15
C ASP A 85 0.42 13.42 -12.65
N GLY A 86 -0.48 13.31 -11.69
CA GLY A 86 -1.18 14.45 -11.11
C GLY A 86 -0.24 15.43 -10.43
N PHE A 87 0.63 14.96 -9.55
CA PHE A 87 1.54 15.82 -8.79
C PHE A 87 2.78 16.26 -9.60
N GLY A 88 3.19 15.47 -10.60
CA GLY A 88 4.28 15.81 -11.51
C GLY A 88 3.86 16.84 -12.57
N GLY A 89 2.69 16.66 -13.19
CA GLY A 89 2.23 17.49 -14.30
C GLY A 89 1.27 18.62 -13.91
N GLY A 90 0.58 18.53 -12.75
CA GLY A 90 -0.42 19.51 -12.33
C GLY A 90 0.22 20.73 -11.66
N THR A 91 -0.15 21.92 -12.07
CA THR A 91 0.32 23.20 -11.50
C THR A 91 -0.64 23.80 -10.48
N SER A 92 -1.91 23.39 -10.51
CA SER A 92 -2.97 23.82 -9.59
C SER A 92 -3.74 22.60 -9.06
N ARG A 93 -4.51 22.80 -7.98
CA ARG A 93 -5.38 21.76 -7.41
C ARG A 93 -6.30 21.14 -8.46
N ASP A 94 -6.99 21.97 -9.23
CA ASP A 94 -7.95 21.51 -10.22
C ASP A 94 -7.27 20.77 -11.38
N LYS A 95 -6.07 21.21 -11.78
CA LYS A 95 -5.28 20.52 -12.79
C LYS A 95 -4.78 19.16 -12.29
N ILE A 96 -4.32 19.05 -11.03
CA ILE A 96 -3.95 17.79 -10.40
C ILE A 96 -5.15 16.83 -10.43
N LEU A 97 -6.33 17.27 -9.94
CA LEU A 97 -7.54 16.44 -9.91
C LEU A 97 -8.00 16.03 -11.32
N SER A 98 -7.86 16.91 -12.32
CA SER A 98 -8.19 16.62 -13.71
C SER A 98 -7.26 15.52 -14.28
N ILE A 99 -5.94 15.64 -14.08
CA ILE A 99 -4.97 14.64 -14.53
C ILE A 99 -5.24 13.28 -13.86
N MET A 100 -5.43 13.25 -12.54
CA MET A 100 -5.72 12.00 -11.79
C MET A 100 -7.07 11.36 -12.18
N LYS A 101 -7.95 12.04 -12.89
CA LYS A 101 -9.22 11.50 -13.39
C LYS A 101 -9.10 10.98 -14.83
N ASP A 102 -8.07 11.41 -15.54
CA ASP A 102 -7.80 10.96 -16.91
C ASP A 102 -7.33 9.49 -16.89
N SER A 103 -7.87 8.67 -17.77
CA SER A 103 -7.48 7.25 -17.89
C SER A 103 -6.18 7.06 -18.69
N HIS A 104 -5.61 8.11 -19.27
CA HIS A 104 -4.34 8.02 -19.99
C HIS A 104 -3.16 8.07 -19.01
N ILE A 105 -2.20 7.18 -19.23
CA ILE A 105 -0.96 7.16 -18.45
C ILE A 105 0.00 8.21 -19.02
N GLY A 106 0.49 9.08 -18.14
CA GLY A 106 1.52 10.06 -18.47
C GLY A 106 2.93 9.58 -18.18
N THR A 107 3.91 10.39 -18.55
CA THR A 107 5.33 10.07 -18.40
C THR A 107 5.74 9.91 -16.92
N TYR A 108 5.20 10.75 -16.02
CA TYR A 108 5.52 10.66 -14.60
C TYR A 108 4.99 9.37 -13.97
N GLY A 109 3.82 8.90 -14.38
CA GLY A 109 3.25 7.63 -13.93
C GLY A 109 4.09 6.44 -14.37
N VAL A 110 4.50 6.41 -15.66
CA VAL A 110 5.40 5.36 -16.18
C VAL A 110 6.71 5.34 -15.41
N LEU A 111 7.37 6.49 -15.24
CA LEU A 111 8.63 6.58 -14.50
C LEU A 111 8.44 6.19 -13.03
N GLY A 112 7.32 6.60 -12.40
CA GLY A 112 6.98 6.22 -11.02
C GLY A 112 6.91 4.71 -10.83
N LEU A 113 6.23 3.99 -11.72
CA LEU A 113 6.16 2.52 -11.69
C LEU A 113 7.50 1.85 -11.95
N LEU A 114 8.26 2.32 -12.95
CA LEU A 114 9.57 1.76 -13.29
C LEU A 114 10.55 1.87 -12.12
N PHE A 115 10.62 3.05 -11.50
CA PHE A 115 11.46 3.23 -10.31
C PHE A 115 10.95 2.44 -9.11
N TYR A 116 9.65 2.43 -8.85
CA TYR A 116 9.06 1.66 -7.76
C TYR A 116 9.42 0.17 -7.88
N TYR A 117 9.07 -0.48 -8.99
CA TYR A 117 9.33 -1.91 -9.16
C TYR A 117 10.82 -2.24 -9.31
N GLY A 118 11.58 -1.40 -10.00
CA GLY A 118 13.03 -1.59 -10.14
C GLY A 118 13.75 -1.55 -8.80
N LEU A 119 13.40 -0.59 -7.93
CA LEU A 119 13.97 -0.48 -6.60
C LEU A 119 13.46 -1.58 -5.67
N MET A 120 12.17 -1.91 -5.70
CA MET A 120 11.58 -3.01 -4.92
C MET A 120 12.26 -4.34 -5.24
N TRP A 121 12.45 -4.65 -6.53
CA TRP A 121 13.14 -5.86 -6.97
C TRP A 121 14.58 -5.88 -6.46
N ASN A 122 15.33 -4.78 -6.62
CA ASN A 122 16.70 -4.67 -6.14
C ASN A 122 16.80 -4.88 -4.62
N ILE A 123 15.97 -4.16 -3.84
CA ILE A 123 15.96 -4.25 -2.39
C ILE A 123 15.69 -5.68 -1.93
N LEU A 124 14.63 -6.31 -2.45
CA LEU A 124 14.21 -7.63 -1.98
C LEU A 124 15.18 -8.75 -2.39
N THR A 125 15.86 -8.60 -3.53
CA THR A 125 16.87 -9.59 -3.97
C THR A 125 18.18 -9.54 -3.20
N THR A 126 18.46 -8.48 -2.46
CA THR A 126 19.66 -8.38 -1.61
C THR A 126 19.46 -9.00 -0.23
N LEU A 127 18.21 -9.18 0.20
CA LEU A 127 17.89 -9.78 1.49
C LEU A 127 17.95 -11.32 1.42
N SER A 128 18.25 -11.97 2.54
CA SER A 128 18.01 -13.41 2.63
C SER A 128 16.52 -13.71 2.48
N VAL A 129 16.16 -14.85 1.87
CA VAL A 129 14.74 -15.21 1.62
C VAL A 129 13.89 -15.19 2.89
N PRO A 130 14.34 -15.74 4.05
CA PRO A 130 13.56 -15.65 5.28
C PRO A 130 13.31 -14.21 5.74
N LEU A 131 14.34 -13.35 5.66
CA LEU A 131 14.21 -11.94 6.03
C LEU A 131 13.31 -11.18 5.06
N ALA A 132 13.44 -11.43 3.75
CA ALA A 132 12.57 -10.83 2.73
C ALA A 132 11.10 -11.20 2.97
N CYS A 133 10.79 -12.47 3.27
CA CYS A 133 9.43 -12.92 3.58
C CYS A 133 8.87 -12.26 4.85
N ALA A 134 9.66 -12.18 5.92
CA ALA A 134 9.27 -11.50 7.16
C ALA A 134 9.05 -9.99 6.92
N ALA A 135 9.94 -9.35 6.16
CA ALA A 135 9.83 -7.94 5.79
C ALA A 135 8.57 -7.67 4.94
N ILE A 136 8.28 -8.53 3.95
CA ILE A 136 7.11 -8.42 3.07
C ILE A 136 5.82 -8.44 3.90
N LEU A 137 5.64 -9.44 4.76
CA LEU A 137 4.43 -9.55 5.55
C LEU A 137 4.28 -8.40 6.56
N SER A 138 5.38 -8.01 7.20
CA SER A 138 5.40 -6.88 8.15
C SER A 138 5.18 -5.55 7.44
N GLY A 139 5.87 -5.31 6.34
CA GLY A 139 5.83 -4.06 5.58
C GLY A 139 4.48 -3.83 4.93
N ASP A 140 3.88 -4.86 4.32
CA ASP A 140 2.55 -4.76 3.70
C ASP A 140 1.49 -4.35 4.74
N ALA A 141 1.42 -5.04 5.88
CA ALA A 141 0.43 -4.77 6.92
C ALA A 141 0.66 -3.40 7.60
N TRP A 142 1.90 -3.08 7.96
CA TRP A 142 2.24 -1.84 8.64
C TRP A 142 2.06 -0.61 7.75
N SER A 143 2.46 -0.70 6.49
CA SER A 143 2.32 0.41 5.53
C SER A 143 0.86 0.69 5.20
N LYS A 144 0.00 -0.34 5.14
CA LYS A 144 -1.45 -0.16 5.03
C LYS A 144 -2.04 0.53 6.27
N PHE A 145 -1.56 0.23 7.48
CA PHE A 145 -1.95 0.96 8.68
C PHE A 145 -1.56 2.44 8.58
N CYS A 146 -0.32 2.74 8.21
CA CYS A 146 0.14 4.12 8.06
C CYS A 146 -0.66 4.88 6.99
N ALA A 147 -0.85 4.27 5.82
CA ALA A 147 -1.61 4.87 4.73
C ALA A 147 -3.09 5.08 5.08
N ALA A 148 -3.69 4.16 5.84
CA ALA A 148 -5.07 4.27 6.29
C ALA A 148 -5.34 5.52 7.14
N GLN A 149 -4.31 6.12 7.78
CA GLN A 149 -4.47 7.35 8.55
C GLN A 149 -4.83 8.57 7.71
N ILE A 150 -4.76 8.47 6.37
CA ILE A 150 -5.15 9.55 5.46
C ILE A 150 -6.62 9.97 5.68
N ILE A 151 -7.52 9.00 5.91
CA ILE A 151 -8.95 9.27 6.13
C ILE A 151 -9.23 9.98 7.46
N ASN A 152 -8.31 9.85 8.43
CA ASN A 152 -8.42 10.51 9.73
C ASN A 152 -7.84 11.94 9.72
N THR A 153 -6.95 12.25 8.76
CA THR A 153 -6.11 13.46 8.77
C THR A 153 -6.47 14.49 7.71
N LEU A 154 -7.00 14.05 6.56
CA LEU A 154 -7.33 14.93 5.43
C LEU A 154 -8.81 14.78 5.03
N PRO A 155 -9.44 15.85 4.51
CA PRO A 155 -10.76 15.74 3.88
C PRO A 155 -10.64 15.08 2.50
N TYR A 156 -11.73 14.46 2.02
CA TYR A 156 -11.79 13.97 0.65
C TYR A 156 -11.80 15.16 -0.33
N ALA A 157 -11.00 15.10 -1.39
CA ALA A 157 -10.75 16.25 -2.27
C ALA A 157 -11.82 16.46 -3.35
N ARG A 158 -12.70 15.48 -3.60
CA ARG A 158 -13.79 15.55 -4.60
C ARG A 158 -15.16 15.41 -3.93
N LYS A 159 -16.24 15.69 -4.65
CA LYS A 159 -17.59 15.30 -4.25
C LYS A 159 -17.75 13.78 -4.38
N GLU A 160 -18.68 13.20 -3.63
CA GLU A 160 -18.89 11.73 -3.63
C GLU A 160 -19.23 11.21 -5.03
N GLU A 161 -20.05 11.95 -5.78
CA GLU A 161 -20.45 11.60 -7.15
C GLU A 161 -19.27 11.59 -8.15
N GLU A 162 -18.22 12.34 -7.86
CA GLU A 162 -17.00 12.44 -8.69
C GLU A 162 -15.92 11.43 -8.30
N SER A 163 -16.13 10.67 -7.21
CA SER A 163 -15.21 9.62 -6.77
C SER A 163 -15.26 8.43 -7.72
N LYS A 164 -14.08 7.87 -8.10
CA LYS A 164 -13.99 6.63 -8.89
C LYS A 164 -14.75 5.48 -8.23
N ALA A 165 -14.66 5.35 -6.92
CA ALA A 165 -15.32 4.31 -6.14
C ALA A 165 -16.77 4.69 -5.72
N LYS A 166 -17.22 5.92 -5.98
CA LYS A 166 -18.51 6.47 -5.51
C LYS A 166 -18.72 6.31 -3.99
N VAL A 167 -17.62 6.34 -3.22
CA VAL A 167 -17.60 6.16 -1.77
C VAL A 167 -16.62 7.14 -1.16
N ILE A 168 -17.03 7.80 -0.08
CA ILE A 168 -16.16 8.54 0.83
C ILE A 168 -16.03 7.70 2.10
N TYR A 169 -14.79 7.48 2.55
CA TYR A 169 -14.52 6.65 3.72
C TYR A 169 -14.81 7.41 5.01
N ASP A 170 -15.44 6.75 5.96
CA ASP A 170 -15.67 7.26 7.30
C ASP A 170 -14.38 7.24 8.13
N ARG A 171 -14.24 8.20 9.06
CA ARG A 171 -13.13 8.20 10.02
C ARG A 171 -13.20 6.99 10.95
N MET A 172 -12.04 6.48 11.34
CA MET A 172 -11.94 5.37 12.29
C MET A 172 -12.34 5.81 13.70
N SER A 173 -13.11 4.98 14.39
CA SER A 173 -13.31 5.13 15.84
C SER A 173 -12.06 4.67 16.60
N PRO A 174 -11.86 5.09 17.87
CA PRO A 174 -10.68 4.71 18.65
C PRO A 174 -10.46 3.19 18.75
N GLY A 175 -11.52 2.41 18.92
CA GLY A 175 -11.42 0.94 18.97
C GLY A 175 -11.01 0.32 17.64
N VAL A 176 -11.52 0.86 16.52
CA VAL A 176 -11.11 0.45 15.17
C VAL A 176 -9.65 0.83 14.91
N LEU A 177 -9.24 2.04 15.31
CA LEU A 177 -7.87 2.49 15.17
C LEU A 177 -6.90 1.57 15.94
N LEU A 178 -7.25 1.18 17.17
CA LEU A 178 -6.44 0.23 17.96
C LEU A 178 -6.35 -1.14 17.28
N SER A 179 -7.48 -1.67 16.79
CA SER A 179 -7.47 -2.97 16.07
C SER A 179 -6.66 -2.91 14.78
N ALA A 180 -6.76 -1.83 14.02
CA ALA A 180 -5.97 -1.61 12.81
C ALA A 180 -4.47 -1.46 13.11
N PHE A 181 -4.11 -0.76 14.20
CA PHE A 181 -2.74 -0.66 14.70
C PHE A 181 -2.19 -2.05 15.05
N MET A 182 -2.92 -2.83 15.84
CA MET A 182 -2.50 -4.18 16.21
C MET A 182 -2.33 -5.09 14.98
N ALA A 183 -3.26 -5.01 14.03
CA ALA A 183 -3.15 -5.77 12.78
C ALA A 183 -1.94 -5.35 11.94
N GLY A 184 -1.59 -4.07 11.93
CA GLY A 184 -0.40 -3.59 11.23
C GLY A 184 0.91 -3.96 11.94
N ALA A 185 0.94 -3.87 13.27
CA ALA A 185 2.16 -4.06 14.06
C ALA A 185 2.50 -5.53 14.34
N LEU A 186 1.50 -6.41 14.48
CA LEU A 186 1.71 -7.79 14.90
C LEU A 186 2.66 -8.59 13.98
N PRO A 187 2.61 -8.47 12.63
CA PRO A 187 3.55 -9.17 11.76
C PRO A 187 5.02 -8.79 11.97
N MET A 188 5.30 -7.62 12.57
CA MET A 188 6.68 -7.22 12.88
C MET A 188 7.38 -8.14 13.88
N LEU A 189 6.62 -8.96 14.62
CA LEU A 189 7.17 -10.01 15.49
C LEU A 189 7.92 -11.10 14.70
N LEU A 190 7.70 -11.20 13.39
CA LEU A 190 8.43 -12.09 12.49
C LEU A 190 9.86 -11.59 12.20
N LEU A 191 10.13 -10.32 12.44
CA LEU A 191 11.47 -9.73 12.39
C LEU A 191 12.18 -10.06 13.71
N LEU A 192 12.90 -11.21 13.73
CA LEU A 192 13.48 -11.78 14.95
C LEU A 192 14.53 -10.88 15.58
N ASP A 193 15.33 -10.19 14.77
CA ASP A 193 16.25 -9.17 15.27
C ASP A 193 15.48 -7.85 15.49
N LYS A 194 15.47 -7.38 16.73
CA LYS A 194 14.78 -6.15 17.13
C LYS A 194 15.33 -4.89 16.46
N GLY A 195 16.54 -4.93 15.93
CA GLY A 195 17.12 -3.84 15.13
C GLY A 195 16.26 -3.50 13.92
N TYR A 196 15.60 -4.49 13.29
CA TYR A 196 14.71 -4.25 12.16
C TYR A 196 13.40 -3.52 12.53
N TRP A 197 13.01 -3.49 13.80
CA TRP A 197 11.78 -2.78 14.23
C TRP A 197 11.89 -1.27 14.03
N TRP A 198 13.09 -0.71 13.95
CA TRP A 198 13.30 0.69 13.59
C TRP A 198 12.78 1.03 12.19
N ALA A 199 12.65 0.04 11.32
CA ALA A 199 12.05 0.23 9.99
C ALA A 199 10.58 0.68 10.04
N ALA A 200 9.87 0.47 11.17
CA ALA A 200 8.49 0.97 11.34
C ALA A 200 8.38 2.50 11.33
N ILE A 201 9.47 3.22 11.62
CA ILE A 201 9.48 4.69 11.63
C ILE A 201 9.39 5.25 10.22
N ALA A 202 10.03 4.61 9.25
CA ALA A 202 10.12 5.13 7.88
C ALA A 202 8.75 5.29 7.19
N PRO A 203 7.80 4.34 7.24
CA PRO A 203 6.45 4.53 6.72
C PRO A 203 5.68 5.67 7.39
N ALA A 204 5.85 5.86 8.71
CA ALA A 204 5.21 6.96 9.41
C ALA A 204 5.77 8.33 8.95
N MET A 205 7.08 8.44 8.75
CA MET A 205 7.73 9.64 8.22
C MET A 205 7.30 9.90 6.76
N MET A 206 7.26 8.84 5.93
CA MET A 206 6.78 8.93 4.55
C MET A 206 5.33 9.40 4.51
N PHE A 207 4.46 8.84 5.35
CA PHE A 207 3.07 9.29 5.48
C PHE A 207 2.97 10.78 5.81
N ILE A 208 3.75 11.28 6.79
CA ILE A 208 3.75 12.70 7.18
C ILE A 208 4.20 13.59 6.00
N LEU A 209 5.22 13.17 5.26
CA LEU A 209 5.70 13.87 4.07
C LEU A 209 4.60 13.97 3.00
N LEU A 210 3.99 12.84 2.64
CA LEU A 210 2.95 12.77 1.63
C LEU A 210 1.67 13.52 2.06
N MET A 211 1.28 13.39 3.34
CA MET A 211 0.17 14.15 3.91
C MET A 211 0.41 15.67 3.79
N SER A 212 1.64 16.14 4.08
CA SER A 212 2.01 17.55 3.95
C SER A 212 1.93 18.03 2.51
N LEU A 213 2.41 17.20 1.56
CA LEU A 213 2.33 17.48 0.13
C LEU A 213 0.87 17.58 -0.34
N MET A 214 0.04 16.59 0.02
CA MET A 214 -1.38 16.56 -0.33
C MET A 214 -2.16 17.72 0.29
N ARG A 215 -1.86 18.07 1.56
CA ARG A 215 -2.48 19.22 2.23
C ARG A 215 -2.17 20.52 1.51
N ARG A 216 -0.93 20.73 1.07
CA ARG A 216 -0.49 21.97 0.41
C ARG A 216 -1.02 22.09 -1.02
N ARG A 217 -0.95 21.00 -1.80
CA ARG A 217 -1.22 21.06 -3.25
C ARG A 217 -2.62 20.61 -3.63
N LEU A 218 -3.23 19.67 -2.88
CA LEU A 218 -4.53 19.10 -3.20
C LEU A 218 -5.62 19.52 -2.21
N GLN A 219 -5.23 19.99 -1.00
CA GLN A 219 -6.13 20.35 0.10
C GLN A 219 -7.04 19.21 0.54
N GLY A 220 -6.60 17.96 0.36
CA GLY A 220 -7.34 16.75 0.66
C GLY A 220 -6.68 15.52 0.06
N TYR A 221 -7.46 14.42 -0.06
CA TYR A 221 -6.99 13.18 -0.67
C TYR A 221 -8.03 12.61 -1.65
N THR A 222 -7.59 11.70 -2.53
CA THR A 222 -8.42 10.85 -3.39
C THR A 222 -8.14 9.37 -3.08
N GLY A 223 -8.91 8.45 -3.68
CA GLY A 223 -8.60 7.02 -3.60
C GLY A 223 -7.19 6.68 -4.09
N ASP A 224 -6.77 7.33 -5.18
CA ASP A 224 -5.45 7.16 -5.79
C ASP A 224 -4.33 7.58 -4.81
N CYS A 225 -4.55 8.66 -4.04
CA CYS A 225 -3.65 9.07 -2.96
C CYS A 225 -3.47 7.99 -1.89
N CYS A 226 -4.53 7.22 -1.57
CA CYS A 226 -4.42 6.11 -0.61
C CYS A 226 -3.49 5.02 -1.15
N GLY A 227 -3.68 4.60 -2.41
CA GLY A 227 -2.83 3.59 -3.08
C GLY A 227 -1.37 4.02 -3.16
N ALA A 228 -1.12 5.25 -3.64
CA ALA A 228 0.22 5.82 -3.71
C ALA A 228 0.89 5.91 -2.33
N THR A 229 0.16 6.37 -1.31
CA THR A 229 0.68 6.47 0.06
C THR A 229 1.07 5.10 0.60
N PHE A 230 0.25 4.07 0.37
CA PHE A 230 0.57 2.71 0.79
C PHE A 230 1.88 2.22 0.13
N LEU A 231 1.99 2.29 -1.20
CA LEU A 231 3.17 1.79 -1.91
C LEU A 231 4.45 2.54 -1.53
N LEU A 232 4.39 3.86 -1.33
CA LEU A 232 5.56 4.65 -0.93
C LEU A 232 5.93 4.41 0.54
N CYS A 233 4.98 4.21 1.43
CA CYS A 233 5.22 3.77 2.80
C CYS A 233 5.89 2.39 2.83
N GLU A 234 5.39 1.44 2.05
CA GLU A 234 5.93 0.10 1.92
C GLU A 234 7.36 0.12 1.38
N PHE A 235 7.60 0.89 0.32
CA PHE A 235 8.94 1.11 -0.23
C PHE A 235 9.91 1.63 0.85
N SER A 236 9.49 2.63 1.62
CA SER A 236 10.33 3.19 2.68
C SER A 236 10.66 2.18 3.78
N PHE A 237 9.72 1.27 4.10
CA PHE A 237 9.94 0.19 5.05
C PHE A 237 11.02 -0.78 4.55
N TYR A 238 10.90 -1.29 3.31
CA TYR A 238 11.86 -2.25 2.77
C TYR A 238 13.24 -1.62 2.54
N LEU A 239 13.27 -0.37 2.10
CA LEU A 239 14.54 0.37 1.97
C LEU A 239 15.26 0.46 3.32
N THR A 240 14.53 0.73 4.40
CA THR A 240 15.11 0.80 5.75
C THR A 240 15.57 -0.56 6.25
N ILE A 241 14.79 -1.64 6.01
CA ILE A 241 15.23 -3.02 6.31
C ILE A 241 16.54 -3.32 5.57
N ASN A 242 16.63 -2.98 4.28
CA ASN A 242 17.82 -3.20 3.48
C ASN A 242 19.03 -2.40 4.00
N LEU A 243 18.84 -1.14 4.34
CA LEU A 243 19.89 -0.30 4.93
C LEU A 243 20.41 -0.87 6.25
N ILE A 244 19.52 -1.36 7.11
CA ILE A 244 19.90 -2.01 8.36
C ILE A 244 20.68 -3.31 8.06
N TYR A 245 20.17 -4.14 7.16
CA TYR A 245 20.79 -5.41 6.78
C TYR A 245 22.19 -5.24 6.21
N THR A 246 22.39 -4.26 5.30
CA THR A 246 23.70 -4.03 4.65
C THR A 246 24.72 -3.32 5.53
N ASN A 247 24.31 -2.61 6.60
CA ASN A 247 25.22 -1.88 7.46
C ASN A 247 25.47 -2.55 8.82
N LEU A 248 24.67 -3.55 9.20
CA LEU A 248 24.87 -4.31 10.43
C LEU A 248 25.61 -5.64 10.20
N TRP A 249 25.81 -6.05 8.96
CA TRP A 249 26.50 -7.27 8.52
C TRP A 249 27.51 -6.99 7.42
#